data_5fece3b7ca19e24c3c0882fabf44e392
#
_entry.id   5fece3b7ca19e24c3c0882fabf44e392
#
_cell.length_a   1.000
_cell.length_b   1.000
_cell.length_c   1.000
_cell.angle_alpha   90.00
_cell.angle_beta   90.00
_cell.angle_gamma   90.00
#
_symmetry.space_group_name_H-M   'P 1'
#
loop_
_entity.id
_entity.type
_entity.pdbx_description
1 polymer ?
#
loop_
_entity_poly.entity_id
_entity_poly.type
_entity_poly.pdbx_seq_one_letter_code
_entity_poly.pdbx_strand_id
1 'polypeptide(L)'
;MCGCDLVCCFPVVDTLHSPTLLILMTILMGLMSLVMATVWRINRLVPGLTWWSLAHGLGFLACLELLLRGRWPGVVSVALAQGLLLGMGYFIFVGARRHVGEPPPLIGSVP
;
A
#
# COMPACT_ATOMS: atom_id res chain seq x y z
N MET A 1 6.10 9.69 34.47
CA MET A 1 4.74 10.14 34.71
C MET A 1 4.14 10.71 33.43
N CYS A 2 3.22 9.99 32.84
CA CYS A 2 2.57 10.47 31.65
C CYS A 2 1.60 11.58 31.99
N GLY A 3 1.84 12.79 31.49
CA GLY A 3 0.85 13.83 31.51
C GLY A 3 -0.38 13.39 30.68
N CYS A 4 -1.32 14.25 30.47
CA CYS A 4 -2.56 13.95 29.74
C CYS A 4 -2.37 13.69 28.24
N ASP A 5 -1.20 13.26 27.82
CA ASP A 5 -0.94 12.92 26.42
C ASP A 5 -1.58 11.57 26.05
N LEU A 6 -2.34 11.56 24.98
CA LEU A 6 -2.96 10.36 24.42
C LEU A 6 -1.94 9.24 24.17
N VAL A 7 -0.72 9.60 23.80
CA VAL A 7 0.38 8.66 23.56
C VAL A 7 0.79 7.94 24.85
N CYS A 8 0.74 8.62 25.97
CA CYS A 8 1.04 8.04 27.27
C CYS A 8 -0.11 7.21 27.85
N CYS A 9 -1.36 7.52 27.46
CA CYS A 9 -2.53 6.77 27.92
C CYS A 9 -2.69 5.42 27.23
N PHE A 10 -2.01 5.19 26.10
CA PHE A 10 -2.08 3.95 25.34
C PHE A 10 -0.71 3.28 25.09
N PRO A 11 0.23 3.21 26.08
CA PRO A 11 1.51 2.55 25.86
C PRO A 11 1.34 1.04 25.60
N VAL A 12 0.32 0.42 26.20
CA VAL A 12 0.01 -1.00 26.04
C VAL A 12 -0.54 -1.28 24.65
N VAL A 13 -1.33 -0.36 24.09
CA VAL A 13 -1.86 -0.48 22.74
C VAL A 13 -0.72 -0.40 21.72
N ASP A 14 0.24 0.54 21.89
CA ASP A 14 1.38 0.67 20.99
C ASP A 14 2.32 -0.53 21.03
N THR A 15 2.60 -1.10 22.21
CA THR A 15 3.53 -2.22 22.35
C THR A 15 2.93 -3.56 21.98
N LEU A 16 1.63 -3.78 22.26
CA LEU A 16 0.95 -5.05 22.01
C LEU A 16 0.22 -5.09 20.67
N HIS A 17 -0.33 -3.96 20.22
CA HIS A 17 -1.18 -3.92 19.03
C HIS A 17 -0.45 -3.47 17.77
N SER A 18 0.70 -2.82 17.87
CA SER A 18 1.44 -2.37 16.68
C SER A 18 1.85 -3.52 15.76
N PRO A 19 2.50 -4.60 16.23
CA PRO A 19 2.80 -5.74 15.36
C PRO A 19 1.54 -6.49 14.91
N THR A 20 0.53 -6.59 15.75
CA THR A 20 -0.74 -7.25 15.39
C THR A 20 -1.46 -6.47 14.31
N LEU A 21 -1.49 -5.13 14.40
CA LEU A 21 -2.07 -4.27 13.38
C LEU A 21 -1.34 -4.40 12.04
N LEU A 22 0.00 -4.48 12.06
CA LEU A 22 0.79 -4.69 10.84
C LEU A 22 0.46 -6.03 10.17
N ILE A 23 0.37 -7.09 10.96
CA ILE A 23 0.01 -8.42 10.46
C ILE A 23 -1.40 -8.38 9.87
N LEU A 24 -2.36 -7.79 10.58
CA LEU A 24 -3.74 -7.66 10.12
C LEU A 24 -3.82 -6.86 8.82
N MET A 25 -3.13 -5.72 8.75
CA MET A 25 -3.05 -4.90 7.54
C MET A 25 -2.42 -5.65 6.37
N THR A 26 -1.37 -6.42 6.63
CA THR A 26 -0.72 -7.24 5.60
C THR A 26 -1.68 -8.29 5.04
N ILE A 27 -2.41 -8.97 5.92
CA ILE A 27 -3.42 -9.96 5.52
C ILE A 27 -4.53 -9.31 4.70
N LEU A 28 -5.07 -8.17 5.16
CA LEU A 28 -6.11 -7.44 4.45
C LEU A 28 -5.64 -6.97 3.07
N MET A 29 -4.45 -6.40 2.98
CA MET A 29 -3.86 -5.98 1.70
C MET A 29 -3.60 -7.16 0.77
N GLY A 30 -3.15 -8.28 1.29
CA GLY A 30 -2.97 -9.52 0.53
C GLY A 30 -4.29 -10.05 -0.02
N LEU A 31 -5.34 -10.09 0.80
CA LEU A 31 -6.67 -10.51 0.37
C LEU A 31 -7.25 -9.57 -0.69
N MET A 32 -7.14 -8.26 -0.49
CA MET A 32 -7.59 -7.27 -1.46
C MET A 32 -6.83 -7.39 -2.79
N SER A 33 -5.52 -7.59 -2.72
CA SER A 33 -4.69 -7.83 -3.91
C SER A 33 -5.15 -9.07 -4.67
N LEU A 34 -5.43 -10.15 -3.95
CA LEU A 34 -5.91 -11.41 -4.54
C LEU A 34 -7.28 -11.23 -5.20
N VAL A 35 -8.22 -10.57 -4.50
CA VAL A 35 -9.56 -10.29 -5.04
C VAL A 35 -9.46 -9.42 -6.29
N MET A 36 -8.66 -8.35 -6.26
CA MET A 36 -8.48 -7.48 -7.42
C MET A 36 -7.82 -8.21 -8.59
N ALA A 37 -6.83 -9.06 -8.33
CA ALA A 37 -6.20 -9.88 -9.36
C ALA A 37 -7.19 -10.88 -9.98
N THR A 38 -8.07 -11.47 -9.18
CA THR A 38 -9.11 -12.40 -9.65
C THR A 38 -10.14 -11.67 -10.50
N VAL A 39 -10.63 -10.52 -10.03
CA VAL A 39 -11.57 -9.69 -10.78
C VAL A 39 -10.95 -9.22 -12.09
N TRP A 40 -9.68 -8.82 -12.08
CA TRP A 40 -8.96 -8.46 -13.30
C TRP A 40 -8.85 -9.63 -14.30
N ARG A 41 -8.59 -10.84 -13.80
CA ARG A 41 -8.52 -12.04 -14.65
C ARG A 41 -9.84 -12.33 -15.33
N ILE A 42 -10.95 -12.18 -14.61
CA ILE A 42 -12.29 -12.45 -15.11
C ILE A 42 -12.75 -11.33 -16.04
N ASN A 43 -12.44 -10.09 -15.70
CA ASN A 43 -13.02 -8.91 -16.33
C ASN A 43 -11.94 -7.98 -16.90
N ARG A 44 -11.21 -8.47 -17.88
CA ARG A 44 -10.10 -7.74 -18.53
C ARG A 44 -10.54 -6.49 -19.29
N LEU A 45 -11.84 -6.35 -19.52
CA LEU A 45 -12.40 -5.24 -20.31
C LEU A 45 -12.52 -3.94 -19.52
N VAL A 46 -12.41 -3.98 -18.17
CA VAL A 46 -12.55 -2.78 -17.37
C VAL A 46 -11.23 -2.00 -17.38
N PRO A 47 -11.22 -0.77 -17.93
CA PRO A 47 -10.02 0.05 -17.92
C PRO A 47 -9.67 0.48 -16.50
N GLY A 48 -8.40 0.47 -16.18
CA GLY A 48 -7.89 0.89 -14.87
C GLY A 48 -7.79 -0.20 -13.81
N LEU A 49 -8.48 -1.32 -13.98
CA LEU A 49 -8.50 -2.42 -13.00
C LEU A 49 -7.10 -3.05 -12.82
N THR A 50 -6.34 -3.14 -13.90
CA THR A 50 -4.94 -3.61 -13.87
C THR A 50 -4.08 -2.73 -12.96
N TRP A 51 -4.24 -1.42 -13.07
CA TRP A 51 -3.48 -0.45 -12.30
C TRP A 51 -3.84 -0.51 -10.81
N TRP A 52 -5.11 -0.71 -10.51
CA TRP A 52 -5.57 -0.88 -9.12
C TRP A 52 -5.07 -2.19 -8.53
N SER A 53 -5.07 -3.27 -9.31
CA SER A 53 -4.50 -4.55 -8.87
C SER A 53 -3.01 -4.43 -8.55
N LEU A 54 -2.25 -3.74 -9.41
CA LEU A 54 -0.83 -3.45 -9.17
C LEU A 54 -0.63 -2.59 -7.91
N ALA A 55 -1.48 -1.59 -7.71
CA ALA A 55 -1.42 -0.73 -6.53
C ALA A 55 -1.57 -1.53 -5.24
N HIS A 56 -2.55 -2.43 -5.18
CA HIS A 56 -2.77 -3.29 -4.02
C HIS A 56 -1.61 -4.27 -3.81
N GLY A 57 -1.04 -4.80 -4.91
CA GLY A 57 0.16 -5.62 -4.85
C GLY A 57 1.35 -4.89 -4.25
N LEU A 58 1.57 -3.64 -4.65
CA LEU A 58 2.61 -2.79 -4.08
C LEU A 58 2.36 -2.47 -2.60
N GLY A 59 1.12 -2.21 -2.23
CA GLY A 59 0.73 -2.00 -0.83
C GLY A 59 1.00 -3.24 0.03
N PHE A 60 0.71 -4.43 -0.49
CA PHE A 60 1.03 -5.68 0.18
C PHE A 60 2.53 -5.86 0.36
N LEU A 61 3.33 -5.59 -0.67
CA LEU A 61 4.79 -5.65 -0.59
C LEU A 61 5.35 -4.64 0.43
N ALA A 62 4.79 -3.44 0.49
CA ALA A 62 5.18 -2.44 1.48
C ALA A 62 4.91 -2.91 2.92
N CYS A 63 3.76 -3.51 3.16
CA CYS A 63 3.43 -4.08 4.47
C CYS A 63 4.36 -5.25 4.82
N LEU A 64 4.65 -6.11 3.85
CA LEU A 64 5.56 -7.25 4.03
C LEU A 64 6.98 -6.77 4.35
N GLU A 65 7.44 -5.73 3.67
CA GLU A 65 8.74 -5.11 3.94
C GLU A 65 8.82 -4.56 5.38
N LEU A 66 7.75 -3.93 5.86
CA LEU A 66 7.68 -3.45 7.24
C LEU A 66 7.72 -4.61 8.26
N LEU A 67 7.11 -5.74 7.95
CA LEU A 67 7.18 -6.95 8.80
C LEU A 67 8.59 -7.54 8.83
N LEU A 68 9.30 -7.47 7.71
CA LEU A 68 10.67 -8.00 7.57
C LEU A 68 11.75 -6.99 8.00
N ARG A 69 11.36 -5.89 8.57
CA ARG A 69 12.23 -4.76 8.91
C ARG A 69 13.47 -5.12 9.74
N GLY A 70 13.48 -6.24 10.43
CA GLY A 70 14.63 -6.66 11.23
C GLY A 70 15.79 -7.29 10.44
N ARG A 71 15.62 -7.55 9.15
CA ARG A 71 16.60 -8.26 8.31
C ARG A 71 17.50 -7.36 7.47
N TRP A 72 17.06 -6.13 7.22
CA TRP A 72 17.75 -5.19 6.33
C TRP A 72 18.22 -3.96 7.10
N PRO A 73 19.25 -3.26 6.62
CA PRO A 73 19.63 -1.98 7.22
C PRO A 73 18.43 -1.03 7.21
N GLY A 74 18.19 -0.37 8.35
CA GLY A 74 16.97 0.41 8.58
C GLY A 74 16.69 1.49 7.53
N VAL A 75 17.74 2.11 6.97
CA VAL A 75 17.60 3.15 5.94
C VAL A 75 17.04 2.58 4.64
N VAL A 76 17.54 1.40 4.21
CA VAL A 76 17.09 0.75 2.98
C VAL A 76 15.64 0.30 3.10
N SER A 77 15.28 -0.27 4.24
CA SER A 77 13.91 -0.71 4.51
C SER A 77 12.91 0.47 4.48
N VAL A 78 13.25 1.58 5.11
CA VAL A 78 12.41 2.78 5.09
C VAL A 78 12.27 3.34 3.66
N ALA A 79 13.38 3.43 2.94
CA ALA A 79 13.38 3.93 1.56
C ALA A 79 12.53 3.04 0.64
N LEU A 80 12.64 1.72 0.75
CA LEU A 80 11.83 0.76 -0.02
C LEU A 80 10.36 0.89 0.33
N ALA A 81 10.00 0.93 1.61
CA ALA A 81 8.62 1.08 2.04
C ALA A 81 8.00 2.39 1.52
N GLN A 82 8.72 3.49 1.61
CA GLN A 82 8.26 4.78 1.09
C GLN A 82 8.11 4.76 -0.43
N GLY A 83 9.06 4.19 -1.14
CA GLY A 83 9.00 4.05 -2.59
C GLY A 83 7.81 3.20 -3.04
N LEU A 84 7.54 2.10 -2.35
CA LEU A 84 6.39 1.24 -2.62
C LEU A 84 5.06 1.94 -2.35
N LEU A 85 4.96 2.71 -1.27
CA LEU A 85 3.75 3.48 -0.94
C LEU A 85 3.50 4.60 -1.96
N LEU A 86 4.54 5.30 -2.39
CA LEU A 86 4.44 6.30 -3.45
C LEU A 86 4.02 5.68 -4.77
N GLY A 87 4.60 4.52 -5.12
CA GLY A 87 4.21 3.76 -6.31
C GLY A 87 2.76 3.31 -6.25
N MET A 88 2.29 2.87 -5.09
CA MET A 88 0.89 2.52 -4.86
C MET A 88 -0.03 3.71 -5.14
N GLY A 89 0.27 4.88 -4.56
CA GLY A 89 -0.49 6.10 -4.78
C GLY A 89 -0.52 6.51 -6.25
N TYR A 90 0.61 6.42 -6.93
CA TYR A 90 0.73 6.70 -8.34
C TYR A 90 -0.15 5.77 -9.19
N PHE A 91 -0.12 4.47 -8.94
CA PHE A 91 -0.93 3.51 -9.70
C PHE A 91 -2.43 3.66 -9.43
N ILE A 92 -2.83 4.01 -8.21
CA ILE A 92 -4.22 4.33 -7.90
C ILE A 92 -4.66 5.55 -8.74
N PHE A 93 -3.84 6.58 -8.79
CA PHE A 93 -4.12 7.78 -9.56
C PHE A 93 -4.23 7.50 -11.06
N VAL A 94 -3.27 6.75 -11.61
CA VAL A 94 -3.30 6.36 -13.03
C VAL A 94 -4.51 5.48 -13.33
N GLY A 95 -4.83 4.55 -12.44
CA GLY A 95 -6.01 3.70 -12.58
C GLY A 95 -7.30 4.50 -12.60
N ALA A 96 -7.43 5.49 -11.73
CA ALA A 96 -8.58 6.38 -11.67
C ALA A 96 -8.71 7.21 -12.96
N ARG A 97 -7.61 7.76 -13.46
CA ARG A 97 -7.61 8.52 -14.73
C ARG A 97 -8.02 7.64 -15.91
N ARG A 98 -7.51 6.42 -15.98
CA ARG A 98 -7.89 5.48 -17.05
C ARG A 98 -9.36 5.07 -16.97
N HIS A 99 -9.89 4.95 -15.76
CA HIS A 99 -11.30 4.61 -15.58
C HIS A 99 -12.21 5.73 -16.10
N VAL A 100 -11.80 6.98 -15.93
CA VAL A 100 -12.53 8.15 -16.45
C VAL A 100 -12.32 8.33 -17.96
N GLY A 101 -11.39 7.60 -18.56
CA GLY A 101 -11.10 7.69 -19.99
C GLY A 101 -10.02 8.70 -20.35
N GLU A 102 -9.35 9.30 -19.35
CA GLU A 102 -8.24 10.20 -19.60
C GLU A 102 -6.92 9.44 -19.85
N PRO A 103 -6.03 9.98 -20.72
CA PRO A 103 -4.73 9.36 -20.93
C PRO A 103 -3.88 9.45 -19.66
N PRO A 104 -3.00 8.46 -19.41
CA PRO A 104 -2.12 8.50 -18.26
C PRO A 104 -1.18 9.70 -18.34
N PRO A 105 -0.87 10.33 -17.19
CA PRO A 105 0.11 11.40 -17.17
C PRO A 105 1.49 10.79 -17.43
N LEU A 106 1.97 10.93 -18.65
CA LEU A 106 3.35 10.60 -18.97
C LEU A 106 4.24 11.76 -18.53
N ILE A 107 5.32 11.44 -17.85
CA ILE A 107 6.33 12.44 -17.48
C ILE A 107 6.87 13.06 -18.77
N GLY A 108 6.67 14.37 -18.92
CA GLY A 108 7.10 15.09 -20.12
C GLY A 108 6.13 15.07 -21.29
N SER A 109 5.00 14.38 -21.21
CA SER A 109 3.98 14.53 -22.24
C SER A 109 3.04 15.65 -21.86
N VAL A 110 3.05 16.65 -22.67
CA VAL A 110 2.07 17.73 -22.60
C VAL A 110 0.87 17.28 -23.44
N PRO A 111 -0.33 17.28 -22.89
CA PRO A 111 -1.52 17.01 -23.67
C PRO A 111 -1.78 18.06 -24.71
#